data_569c2b77c367e5bcf1c88ac24a3121f0
#
_entry.id   569c2b77c367e5bcf1c88ac24a3121f0
#
_cell.length_a   1.000
_cell.length_b   1.000
_cell.length_c   1.000
_cell.angle_alpha   90.00
_cell.angle_beta   90.00
_cell.angle_gamma   90.00
#
_symmetry.space_group_name_H-M   'P 1'
#
loop_
_entity.id
_entity.type
_entity.pdbx_description
1 polymer ?
#
loop_
_entity_poly.entity_id
_entity_poly.type
_entity_poly.pdbx_seq_one_letter_code
_entity_poly.pdbx_strand_id
1 'polypeptide(L)'
;MTVSVETGKGPAHAAHKTGTMSPREQGVLWEMEKHFWTSGADNAQATTATNAVMVFPYPPGILQGDQIWTHLRERTGWRTVVMAERRVTRYRDIAILTYRVSAEKPDVPIYKTLCASTYLNDDDRWLRVSHQQTAVN
;
A
#
# COMPACT_ATOMS: atom_id res chain seq x y z
N MET A 1 -19.08 3.14 -5.23
CA MET A 1 -19.44 3.18 -4.63
C MET A 1 -19.92 3.44 -3.89
N THR A 2 -20.13 3.44 -3.53
CA THR A 2 -20.62 3.70 -2.75
C THR A 2 -20.93 3.74 -1.93
N VAL A 3 -21.16 3.73 -1.57
CA VAL A 3 -21.51 3.79 -0.70
C VAL A 3 -22.01 3.90 0.05
N SER A 4 -22.52 3.89 0.26
CA SER A 4 -23.08 4.00 1.08
C SER A 4 -23.54 4.05 1.75
N VAL A 5 -23.89 4.03 1.93
CA VAL A 5 -24.36 4.12 2.62
C VAL A 5 -24.98 4.09 3.26
N GLU A 6 -25.41 3.99 3.54
CA GLU A 6 -25.99 3.97 4.16
C GLU A 6 -26.58 4.29 4.61
N THR A 7 -27.15 4.38 4.69
CA THR A 7 -27.65 4.64 5.13
C THR A 7 -27.93 4.93 5.91
N GLY A 8 -28.16 5.03 6.36
CA GLY A 8 -28.35 5.26 7.15
C GLY A 8 -28.41 5.64 8.01
N LYS A 9 -28.81 5.56 8.49
CA LYS A 9 -28.68 5.75 9.35
C LYS A 9 -28.19 5.96 10.06
N GLY A 10 -28.02 5.99 10.32
CA GLY A 10 -27.38 6.10 10.89
C GLY A 10 -26.74 6.52 11.44
N PRO A 11 -26.97 6.49 11.74
CA PRO A 11 -26.11 6.75 12.18
C PRO A 11 -25.22 6.81 12.44
N ALA A 12 -25.12 6.86 12.61
CA ALA A 12 -24.25 6.76 12.71
C ALA A 12 -23.52 6.32 12.76
N HIS A 13 -23.54 6.02 12.53
CA HIS A 13 -22.76 5.48 12.42
C HIS A 13 -21.91 5.50 12.28
N ALA A 14 -22.26 5.55 12.19
CA ALA A 14 -21.40 5.54 11.93
C ALA A 14 -20.55 5.92 11.75
N ALA A 15 -21.17 6.35 11.66
CA ALA A 15 -20.08 6.86 11.25
C ALA A 15 -18.76 6.65 11.56
N HIS A 16 -18.64 6.56 11.81
CA HIS A 16 -17.60 6.23 12.14
C HIS A 16 -16.46 5.82 11.62
N LYS A 17 -16.47 5.46 11.21
CA LYS A 17 -15.38 4.65 10.75
C LYS A 17 -14.64 5.21 9.57
N THR A 18 -15.08 6.31 9.04
CA THR A 18 -14.35 7.02 8.01
C THR A 18 -13.49 8.08 8.67
N GLY A 19 -12.43 8.49 8.01
CA GLY A 19 -11.67 9.63 8.43
C GLY A 19 -10.42 9.28 9.23
N THR A 20 -10.33 9.77 10.45
CA THR A 20 -9.07 9.80 11.17
C THR A 20 -8.72 8.49 11.84
N MET A 21 -7.51 8.03 11.60
CA MET A 21 -6.90 6.93 12.32
C MET A 21 -6.02 7.49 13.42
N SER A 22 -5.82 6.72 14.49
CA SER A 22 -4.90 7.14 15.52
C SER A 22 -3.48 7.26 14.95
N PRO A 23 -2.65 8.13 15.52
CA PRO A 23 -1.25 8.21 15.08
C PRO A 23 -0.54 6.87 15.17
N ARG A 24 -0.86 6.05 16.15
CA ARG A 24 -0.24 4.74 16.32
C ARG A 24 -0.60 3.80 15.17
N GLU A 25 -1.87 3.75 14.80
CA GLU A 25 -2.30 2.92 13.68
C GLU A 25 -1.68 3.39 12.37
N GLN A 26 -1.62 4.69 12.17
CA GLN A 26 -0.99 5.25 10.98
C GLN A 26 0.48 4.85 10.91
N GLY A 27 1.17 4.91 12.04
CA GLY A 27 2.57 4.52 12.12
C GLY A 27 2.81 3.07 11.72
N VAL A 28 1.93 2.18 12.17
CA VAL A 28 2.03 0.76 11.81
C VAL A 28 1.95 0.59 10.30
N LEU A 29 0.99 1.24 9.68
CA LEU A 29 0.80 1.12 8.22
C LEU A 29 1.97 1.69 7.44
N TRP A 30 2.50 2.84 7.86
CA TRP A 30 3.65 3.43 7.17
C TRP A 30 4.90 2.57 7.32
N GLU A 31 5.09 1.93 8.47
CA GLU A 31 6.20 0.99 8.63
C GLU A 31 6.04 -0.21 7.73
N MET A 32 4.83 -0.75 7.59
CA MET A 32 4.58 -1.86 6.68
C MET A 32 4.89 -1.45 5.24
N GLU A 33 4.48 -0.25 4.87
CA GLU A 33 4.71 0.23 3.51
C GLU A 33 6.20 0.47 3.25
N LYS A 34 6.91 1.01 4.21
CA LYS A 34 8.34 1.20 4.09
C LYS A 34 9.07 -0.13 3.93
N HIS A 35 8.69 -1.13 4.72
CA HIS A 35 9.30 -2.45 4.62
C HIS A 35 9.01 -3.11 3.29
N PHE A 36 7.84 -2.84 2.71
CA PHE A 36 7.53 -3.33 1.38
C PHE A 36 8.58 -2.87 0.37
N TRP A 37 9.01 -1.63 0.49
CA TRP A 37 10.01 -1.06 -0.41
C TRP A 37 11.43 -1.56 -0.14
N THR A 38 11.77 -1.86 1.11
CA THR A 38 13.16 -2.02 1.53
C THR A 38 13.53 -3.44 1.96
N SER A 39 12.58 -4.32 2.28
CA SER A 39 12.89 -5.57 2.96
C SER A 39 12.73 -6.84 2.12
N GLY A 40 12.47 -6.72 0.85
CA GLY A 40 12.44 -7.88 -0.04
C GLY A 40 11.11 -8.63 -0.08
N ALA A 41 11.08 -9.63 -0.97
CA ALA A 41 9.84 -10.31 -1.33
C ALA A 41 9.22 -11.11 -0.19
N ASP A 42 10.03 -11.77 0.62
CA ASP A 42 9.48 -12.62 1.69
C ASP A 42 8.72 -11.79 2.73
N ASN A 43 9.26 -10.65 3.09
CA ASN A 43 8.59 -9.76 4.03
C ASN A 43 7.29 -9.23 3.42
N ALA A 44 7.33 -8.83 2.15
CA ALA A 44 6.15 -8.35 1.47
C ALA A 44 5.07 -9.42 1.39
N GLN A 45 5.46 -10.66 1.11
CA GLN A 45 4.52 -11.76 1.01
C GLN A 45 3.84 -12.04 2.34
N ALA A 46 4.58 -11.95 3.44
CA ALA A 46 4.04 -12.23 4.77
C ALA A 46 2.97 -11.21 5.18
N THR A 47 2.99 -10.03 4.59
CA THR A 47 2.05 -8.95 4.95
C THR A 47 1.03 -8.64 3.85
N THR A 48 0.94 -9.51 2.85
CA THR A 48 0.07 -9.29 1.69
C THR A 48 -0.90 -10.45 1.55
N ALA A 49 -2.15 -10.14 1.22
CA ALA A 49 -3.17 -11.16 1.00
C ALA A 49 -2.82 -12.02 -0.22
N THR A 50 -3.21 -13.29 -0.18
CA THR A 50 -2.86 -14.22 -1.27
C THR A 50 -3.48 -13.83 -2.60
N ASN A 51 -4.61 -13.15 -2.58
CA ASN A 51 -5.29 -12.73 -3.80
C ASN A 51 -5.12 -11.24 -4.09
N ALA A 52 -4.06 -10.64 -3.55
CA ALA A 52 -3.78 -9.23 -3.79
C ALA A 52 -3.46 -8.97 -5.26
N VAL A 53 -3.67 -7.74 -5.69
CA VAL A 53 -3.31 -7.29 -7.02
C VAL A 53 -2.32 -6.15 -6.92
N MET A 54 -1.35 -6.13 -7.81
CA MET A 54 -0.40 -5.02 -7.88
C MET A 54 -0.29 -4.52 -9.30
N VAL A 55 -0.12 -3.22 -9.44
CA VAL A 55 0.02 -2.57 -10.73
C VAL A 55 1.32 -1.77 -10.73
N PHE A 56 2.20 -2.11 -11.65
CA PHE A 56 3.49 -1.43 -11.80
C PHE A 56 3.55 -0.77 -13.17
N PRO A 57 4.47 0.17 -13.37
CA PRO A 57 4.69 0.70 -14.71
C PRO A 57 4.99 -0.45 -15.67
N TYR A 58 4.45 -0.37 -16.86
CA TYR A 58 4.64 -1.42 -17.85
C TYR A 58 6.02 -1.33 -18.47
N PRO A 59 6.77 -2.43 -18.65
CA PRO A 59 6.53 -3.74 -18.06
C PRO A 59 6.91 -3.76 -16.58
N PRO A 60 6.26 -4.57 -15.74
CA PRO A 60 5.41 -5.70 -16.06
C PRO A 60 3.91 -5.40 -16.12
N GLY A 61 3.43 -4.27 -15.59
CA GLY A 61 2.01 -3.96 -15.59
C GLY A 61 1.26 -4.60 -14.42
N ILE A 62 0.19 -5.32 -14.72
CA ILE A 62 -0.69 -5.88 -13.68
C ILE A 62 -0.21 -7.28 -13.29
N LEU A 63 -0.04 -7.49 -11.99
CA LEU A 63 0.44 -8.76 -11.44
C LEU A 63 -0.50 -9.28 -10.36
N GLN A 64 -0.68 -10.59 -10.33
CA GLN A 64 -1.43 -11.28 -9.29
C GLN A 64 -0.75 -12.60 -8.95
N GLY A 65 -1.01 -13.10 -7.74
CA GLY A 65 -0.49 -14.39 -7.31
C GLY A 65 1.02 -14.46 -7.37
N ASP A 66 1.52 -15.60 -7.83
CA ASP A 66 2.96 -15.85 -7.85
C ASP A 66 3.72 -14.87 -8.75
N GLN A 67 3.05 -14.25 -9.70
CA GLN A 67 3.68 -13.24 -10.55
C GLN A 67 4.25 -12.09 -9.72
N ILE A 68 3.55 -11.72 -8.65
CA ILE A 68 4.01 -10.66 -7.76
C ILE A 68 5.35 -11.04 -7.14
N TRP A 69 5.42 -12.25 -6.58
CA TRP A 69 6.60 -12.66 -5.82
C TRP A 69 7.79 -12.92 -6.73
N THR A 70 7.54 -13.46 -7.91
CA THR A 70 8.60 -13.63 -8.92
C THR A 70 9.19 -12.27 -9.29
N HIS A 71 8.31 -11.29 -9.56
CA HIS A 71 8.77 -9.94 -9.91
C HIS A 71 9.59 -9.31 -8.78
N LEU A 72 9.09 -9.39 -7.55
CA LEU A 72 9.77 -8.77 -6.42
C LEU A 72 11.10 -9.45 -6.10
N ARG A 73 11.19 -10.77 -6.29
CA ARG A 73 12.44 -11.49 -6.03
C ARG A 73 13.51 -11.15 -7.05
N GLU A 74 13.13 -10.81 -8.26
CA GLU A 74 14.08 -10.43 -9.30
C GLU A 74 14.62 -9.02 -9.11
N ARG A 75 14.07 -8.29 -8.19
CA ARG A 75 14.48 -6.90 -7.95
C ARG A 75 15.25 -6.82 -6.65
N THR A 76 16.40 -6.14 -6.72
CA THR A 76 17.14 -5.82 -5.51
C THR A 76 16.38 -4.74 -4.75
N GLY A 77 16.24 -4.90 -3.45
CA GLY A 77 15.60 -3.90 -2.61
C GLY A 77 16.27 -2.53 -2.73
N TRP A 78 15.49 -1.50 -2.54
CA TRP A 78 15.99 -0.14 -2.61
C TRP A 78 16.79 0.17 -1.35
N ARG A 79 17.91 0.88 -1.52
CA ARG A 79 18.76 1.25 -0.40
C ARG A 79 18.16 2.41 0.38
N THR A 80 17.69 3.41 -0.34
CA THR A 80 17.12 4.61 0.25
C THR A 80 15.76 4.85 -0.34
N VAL A 81 14.77 5.04 0.52
CA VAL A 81 13.38 5.31 0.10
C VAL A 81 12.90 6.51 0.88
N VAL A 82 12.54 7.56 0.16
CA VAL A 82 11.97 8.76 0.76
C VAL A 82 10.51 8.84 0.35
N MET A 83 9.63 8.85 1.35
CA MET A 83 8.20 8.96 1.13
C MET A 83 7.75 10.35 1.51
N ALA A 84 7.09 11.03 0.60
CA ALA A 84 6.60 12.39 0.79
C ALA A 84 5.11 12.47 0.47
N GLU A 85 4.47 13.55 0.89
CA GLU A 85 3.04 13.79 0.63
C GLU A 85 2.18 12.62 1.10
N ARG A 86 2.51 12.08 2.26
CA ARG A 86 1.83 10.89 2.77
C ARG A 86 0.44 11.21 3.29
N ARG A 87 -0.54 10.41 2.88
CA ARG A 87 -1.91 10.53 3.36
C ARG A 87 -2.47 9.15 3.64
N VAL A 88 -3.25 9.05 4.70
CA VAL A 88 -3.99 7.84 5.04
C VAL A 88 -5.46 8.19 5.09
N THR A 89 -6.26 7.41 4.38
CA THR A 89 -7.72 7.53 4.46
C THR A 89 -8.25 6.21 4.96
N ARG A 90 -9.09 6.26 5.98
CA ARG A 90 -9.71 5.05 6.50
C ARG A 90 -11.18 5.01 6.13
N TYR A 91 -11.64 3.87 5.69
CA TYR A 91 -13.04 3.64 5.43
C TYR A 91 -13.38 2.24 5.96
N ARG A 92 -14.00 2.20 7.15
CA ARG A 92 -14.34 0.94 7.83
C ARG A 92 -13.08 0.10 8.07
N ASP A 93 -13.01 -1.08 7.49
CA ASP A 93 -11.87 -1.98 7.67
C ASP A 93 -10.78 -1.78 6.64
N ILE A 94 -10.90 -0.74 5.83
CA ILE A 94 -9.96 -0.47 4.76
C ILE A 94 -9.20 0.82 5.04
N ALA A 95 -7.89 0.79 4.83
CA ALA A 95 -7.06 1.98 4.87
C ALA A 95 -6.36 2.11 3.52
N ILE A 96 -6.38 3.33 2.99
CA ILE A 96 -5.72 3.62 1.72
C ILE A 96 -4.59 4.60 2.01
N LEU A 97 -3.38 4.20 1.65
CA LEU A 97 -2.20 5.03 1.77
C LEU A 97 -1.82 5.54 0.40
N THR A 98 -1.65 6.86 0.29
CA THR A 98 -1.15 7.47 -0.93
C THR A 98 0.08 8.30 -0.59
N TYR A 99 1.05 8.29 -1.50
CA TYR A 99 2.31 8.97 -1.23
C TYR A 99 3.14 9.10 -2.50
N ARG A 100 4.15 9.94 -2.41
CA ARG A 100 5.15 10.07 -3.46
C ARG A 100 6.44 9.42 -2.97
N VAL A 101 7.13 8.69 -3.85
CA VAL A 101 8.38 8.02 -3.49
C VAL A 101 9.50 8.49 -4.39
N SER A 102 10.67 8.66 -3.76
CA SER A 102 11.94 8.76 -4.46
C SER A 102 12.80 7.61 -3.90
N ALA A 103 13.17 6.67 -4.74
CA ALA A 103 13.90 5.48 -4.33
C ALA A 103 15.23 5.40 -5.06
N GLU A 104 16.28 5.00 -4.31
CA GLU A 104 17.65 4.97 -4.83
C GLU A 104 18.33 3.66 -4.51
N LYS A 105 19.14 3.21 -5.43
CA LYS A 105 20.10 2.14 -5.22
C LYS A 105 21.26 2.34 -6.21
N PRO A 106 22.43 1.71 -5.95
CA PRO A 106 23.60 1.95 -6.79
C PRO A 106 23.35 1.60 -8.25
N ASP A 107 23.93 2.40 -9.13
CA ASP A 107 24.05 2.11 -10.56
C ASP A 107 22.74 2.09 -11.34
N VAL A 108 21.66 2.64 -10.76
CA VAL A 108 20.43 2.83 -11.50
C VAL A 108 19.92 4.25 -11.27
N PRO A 109 19.16 4.81 -12.21
CA PRO A 109 18.58 6.13 -12.03
C PRO A 109 17.62 6.15 -10.82
N ILE A 110 17.47 7.32 -10.23
CA ILE A 110 16.51 7.50 -9.14
C ILE A 110 15.10 7.19 -9.69
N TYR A 111 14.38 6.36 -8.95
CA TYR A 111 13.03 5.97 -9.33
C TYR A 111 12.03 6.82 -8.57
N LYS A 112 11.23 7.58 -9.31
CA LYS A 112 10.21 8.45 -8.72
C LYS A 112 8.84 7.95 -9.13
N THR A 113 7.93 7.84 -8.16
CA THR A 113 6.64 7.26 -8.44
C THR A 113 5.58 7.82 -7.48
N LEU A 114 4.34 7.84 -7.96
CA LEU A 114 3.17 8.08 -7.11
C LEU A 114 2.61 6.72 -6.78
N CYS A 115 2.25 6.53 -5.52
CA CYS A 115 1.85 5.21 -5.03
C CYS A 115 0.53 5.24 -4.31
N ALA A 116 -0.17 4.12 -4.39
CA ALA A 116 -1.35 3.87 -3.59
C ALA A 116 -1.32 2.43 -3.14
N SER A 117 -1.54 2.19 -1.84
CA SER A 117 -1.69 0.86 -1.29
C SER A 117 -2.96 0.79 -0.49
N THR A 118 -3.67 -0.32 -0.63
CA THR A 118 -4.89 -0.55 0.14
C THR A 118 -4.64 -1.70 1.11
N TYR A 119 -5.00 -1.46 2.36
CA TYR A 119 -4.88 -2.44 3.43
C TYR A 119 -6.25 -2.79 3.96
N LEU A 120 -6.45 -4.05 4.31
CA LEU A 120 -7.66 -4.54 4.95
C LEU A 120 -7.31 -4.91 6.39
N ASN A 121 -8.12 -4.44 7.33
CA ASN A 121 -8.00 -4.90 8.72
C ASN A 121 -8.79 -6.18 8.85
N ASP A 122 -8.07 -7.28 8.99
CA ASP A 122 -8.65 -8.60 9.10
C ASP A 122 -8.29 -9.16 10.47
N ASP A 123 -9.27 -9.16 11.37
CA ASP A 123 -9.09 -9.68 12.73
C ASP A 123 -7.92 -9.00 13.44
N ASP A 124 -7.96 -7.67 13.46
CA ASP A 124 -6.94 -6.81 14.10
C ASP A 124 -5.56 -6.90 13.48
N ARG A 125 -5.48 -7.42 12.27
CA ARG A 125 -4.24 -7.48 11.53
C ARG A 125 -4.43 -6.82 10.18
N TRP A 126 -3.52 -5.92 9.82
CA TRP A 126 -3.56 -5.27 8.52
C TRP A 126 -2.90 -6.15 7.45
N LEU A 127 -3.60 -6.34 6.33
CA LEU A 127 -3.06 -7.06 5.18
C LEU A 127 -3.14 -6.17 3.96
N ARG A 128 -2.04 -6.08 3.22
CA ARG A 128 -2.04 -5.37 1.94
C ARG A 128 -2.87 -6.17 0.93
N VAL A 129 -3.86 -5.52 0.33
CA VAL A 129 -4.69 -6.17 -0.68
C VAL A 129 -4.44 -5.61 -2.06
N SER A 130 -3.84 -4.42 -2.17
CA SER A 130 -3.43 -3.90 -3.46
C SER A 130 -2.28 -2.91 -3.29
N HIS A 131 -1.51 -2.76 -4.34
CA HIS A 131 -0.42 -1.79 -4.40
C HIS A 131 -0.28 -1.33 -5.84
N GLN A 132 -0.04 -0.03 -6.02
CA GLN A 132 0.08 0.53 -7.35
C GLN A 132 1.18 1.57 -7.37
N GLN A 133 1.97 1.56 -8.43
CA GLN A 133 3.01 2.53 -8.68
C GLN A 133 2.81 3.15 -10.05
N THR A 134 2.88 4.47 -10.12
CA THR A 134 2.83 5.20 -11.38
C THR A 134 4.10 6.03 -11.46
N ALA A 135 4.97 5.68 -12.40
CA ALA A 135 6.24 6.38 -12.55
C ALA A 135 6.00 7.84 -12.97
N VAL A 136 6.79 8.74 -12.41
CA VAL A 136 6.72 10.16 -12.76
C VAL A 136 8.11 10.67 -13.07
N ASN A 137 8.15 11.69 -13.91
CA ASN A 137 9.42 12.29 -14.30
C ASN A 137 9.85 13.39 -13.36
#